data_638f5ae447b5e92d3d17eadca8901e63
#
_entry.id   638f5ae447b5e92d3d17eadca8901e63
#
_cell.length_a   1.000
_cell.length_b   1.000
_cell.length_c   1.000
_cell.angle_alpha   90.00
_cell.angle_beta   90.00
_cell.angle_gamma   90.00
#
_symmetry.space_group_name_H-M   'P 1'
#
loop_
_entity.id
_entity.type
_entity.pdbx_description
1 polymer ?
#
loop_
_entity_poly.entity_id
_entity_poly.type
_entity_poly.pdbx_seq_one_letter_code
_entity_poly.pdbx_strand_id
1 'polypeptide(L)'
;MMQISGIFLALGEDTFGDLVRRISLGRLRTYQLFDQIKARTHLVKLNNEHLRKAAPKLWARIQSGEEDLSVDLSQAMLVSHLDMIVEALNLLGIPHQEGFFAKDSDVKGYLTEGWRERVFDALKDKYPPTVVIFYINHLSVETGAAEGIFAPAAV
;
A
#
# COMPACT_ATOMS: atom_id res chain seq x y z
N MET A 1 -4.78 17.62 3.67
CA MET A 1 -4.55 16.18 3.94
C MET A 1 -4.11 15.49 2.66
N MET A 2 -3.06 14.69 2.73
CA MET A 2 -2.55 13.98 1.55
C MET A 2 -3.52 12.87 1.14
N GLN A 3 -3.75 12.73 -0.16
CA GLN A 3 -4.55 11.66 -0.73
C GLN A 3 -3.65 10.46 -1.10
N ILE A 4 -4.26 9.30 -1.36
CA ILE A 4 -3.51 8.09 -1.75
C ILE A 4 -2.76 8.32 -3.06
N SER A 5 -3.37 9.01 -4.03
CA SER A 5 -2.67 9.37 -5.27
C SER A 5 -1.40 10.16 -5.00
N GLY A 6 -1.40 11.00 -3.97
CA GLY A 6 -0.23 11.77 -3.56
C GLY A 6 0.95 10.90 -3.13
N ILE A 7 0.67 9.74 -2.53
CA ILE A 7 1.73 8.79 -2.17
C ILE A 7 2.42 8.27 -3.42
N PHE A 8 1.64 7.81 -4.40
CA PHE A 8 2.20 7.30 -5.65
C PHE A 8 3.00 8.36 -6.39
N LEU A 9 2.46 9.57 -6.48
CA LEU A 9 3.15 10.67 -7.19
C LEU A 9 4.47 11.04 -6.50
N ALA A 10 4.49 11.04 -5.17
CA ALA A 10 5.69 11.37 -4.40
C ALA A 10 6.77 10.28 -4.50
N LEU A 11 6.37 9.02 -4.56
CA LEU A 11 7.31 7.90 -4.67
C LEU A 11 7.84 7.69 -6.08
N GLY A 12 7.10 8.14 -7.10
CA GLY A 12 7.56 8.13 -8.48
C GLY A 12 7.09 6.95 -9.31
N GLU A 13 7.25 7.07 -10.62
CA GLU A 13 6.76 6.09 -11.58
C GLU A 13 7.42 4.72 -11.43
N ASP A 14 8.72 4.67 -11.18
CA ASP A 14 9.44 3.40 -11.05
C ASP A 14 8.96 2.61 -9.85
N THR A 15 8.76 3.28 -8.72
CA THR A 15 8.21 2.65 -7.51
C THR A 15 6.77 2.18 -7.76
N PHE A 16 5.96 3.01 -8.40
CA PHE A 16 4.59 2.63 -8.75
C PHE A 16 4.57 1.38 -9.62
N GLY A 17 5.41 1.33 -10.66
CA GLY A 17 5.51 0.17 -11.54
C GLY A 17 5.92 -1.10 -10.80
N ASP A 18 6.87 -0.99 -9.87
CA ASP A 18 7.27 -2.12 -9.04
C ASP A 18 6.11 -2.63 -8.18
N LEU A 19 5.37 -1.71 -7.56
CA LEU A 19 4.20 -2.07 -6.74
C LEU A 19 3.13 -2.77 -7.57
N VAL A 20 2.85 -2.27 -8.78
CA VAL A 20 1.87 -2.88 -9.68
C VAL A 20 2.29 -4.31 -10.07
N ARG A 21 3.57 -4.51 -10.38
CA ARG A 21 4.07 -5.83 -10.75
C ARG A 21 3.96 -6.85 -9.62
N ARG A 22 3.90 -6.40 -8.37
CA ARG A 22 3.84 -7.26 -7.19
C ARG A 22 2.43 -7.54 -6.72
N ILE A 23 1.40 -7.03 -7.40
CA ILE A 23 0.01 -7.35 -7.06
C ILE A 23 -0.24 -8.84 -7.32
N SER A 24 -0.79 -9.53 -6.33
CA SER A 24 -1.14 -10.94 -6.43
C SER A 24 -2.63 -11.08 -6.72
N LEU A 25 -2.97 -11.31 -7.98
CA LEU A 25 -4.36 -11.52 -8.38
C LEU A 25 -4.95 -12.77 -7.71
N GLY A 26 -4.12 -13.80 -7.46
CA GLY A 26 -4.55 -14.99 -6.74
C GLY A 26 -4.97 -14.70 -5.32
N ARG A 27 -4.23 -13.88 -4.60
CA ARG A 27 -4.60 -13.48 -3.23
C ARG A 27 -5.88 -12.69 -3.20
N LEU A 28 -6.09 -11.80 -4.16
CA LEU A 28 -7.33 -11.03 -4.26
C LEU A 28 -8.53 -11.95 -4.39
N ARG A 29 -8.41 -13.01 -5.20
CA ARG A 29 -9.49 -14.00 -5.35
C ARG A 29 -9.68 -14.82 -4.09
N THR A 30 -8.59 -15.25 -3.45
CA THR A 30 -8.63 -16.05 -2.22
C THR A 30 -9.39 -15.33 -1.11
N TYR A 31 -9.15 -14.02 -0.96
CA TYR A 31 -9.82 -13.23 0.06
C TYR A 31 -11.18 -12.70 -0.40
N GLN A 32 -11.60 -13.04 -1.62
CA GLN A 32 -12.89 -12.63 -2.20
C GLN A 32 -13.06 -11.09 -2.20
N LEU A 33 -11.97 -10.37 -2.40
CA LEU A 33 -11.97 -8.91 -2.32
C LEU A 33 -12.14 -8.23 -3.68
N PHE A 34 -12.18 -8.99 -4.79
CA PHE A 34 -12.44 -8.42 -6.11
C PHE A 34 -13.79 -7.71 -6.17
N ASP A 35 -14.79 -8.21 -5.46
CA ASP A 35 -16.13 -7.62 -5.46
C ASP A 35 -16.29 -6.54 -4.39
N GLN A 36 -15.54 -6.63 -3.29
CA GLN A 36 -15.64 -5.69 -2.17
C GLN A 36 -14.82 -4.42 -2.41
N ILE A 37 -13.66 -4.54 -3.04
CA ILE A 37 -12.85 -3.41 -3.44
C ILE A 37 -13.01 -3.26 -4.95
N LYS A 38 -13.13 -2.05 -5.43
CA LYS A 38 -13.37 -1.79 -6.86
C LYS A 38 -12.17 -2.14 -7.76
N ALA A 39 -11.16 -2.81 -7.23
CA ALA A 39 -10.05 -3.33 -8.02
C ALA A 39 -10.54 -4.15 -9.22
N ARG A 40 -11.67 -4.84 -9.06
CA ARG A 40 -12.31 -5.58 -10.14
C ARG A 40 -12.57 -4.71 -11.37
N THR A 41 -12.96 -3.45 -11.18
CA THR A 41 -13.22 -2.54 -12.29
C THR A 41 -11.99 -2.33 -13.17
N HIS A 42 -10.81 -2.36 -12.56
CA HIS A 42 -9.55 -2.05 -13.24
C HIS A 42 -8.72 -3.31 -13.55
N LEU A 43 -8.88 -4.37 -12.76
CA LEU A 43 -7.97 -5.53 -12.79
C LEU A 43 -8.61 -6.84 -13.21
N VAL A 44 -9.95 -6.92 -13.30
CA VAL A 44 -10.67 -8.19 -13.48
C VAL A 44 -10.25 -8.98 -14.72
N LYS A 45 -9.90 -8.30 -15.79
CA LYS A 45 -9.53 -8.93 -17.05
C LYS A 45 -8.02 -9.11 -17.23
N LEU A 46 -7.24 -8.76 -16.20
CA LEU A 46 -5.79 -8.79 -16.30
C LEU A 46 -5.24 -10.08 -15.69
N ASN A 47 -4.20 -10.61 -16.30
CA ASN A 47 -3.30 -11.58 -15.69
C ASN A 47 -2.02 -10.83 -15.28
N ASN A 48 -1.09 -11.54 -14.65
CA ASN A 48 0.14 -10.90 -14.14
C ASN A 48 0.94 -10.21 -15.26
N GLU A 49 0.96 -10.77 -16.45
CA GLU A 49 1.68 -10.18 -17.58
C GLU A 49 0.99 -8.89 -18.06
N HIS A 50 -0.34 -8.94 -18.22
CA HIS A 50 -1.11 -7.77 -18.63
C HIS A 50 -1.02 -6.66 -17.59
N LEU A 51 -0.95 -7.02 -16.33
CA LEU A 51 -0.82 -6.05 -15.25
C LEU A 51 0.47 -5.25 -15.37
N ARG A 52 1.59 -5.93 -15.70
CA ARG A 52 2.87 -5.25 -15.94
C ARG A 52 2.78 -4.27 -17.11
N LYS A 53 2.12 -4.68 -18.18
CA LYS A 53 1.97 -3.84 -19.37
C LYS A 53 1.03 -2.68 -19.16
N ALA A 54 0.10 -2.81 -18.22
CA ALA A 54 -0.86 -1.76 -17.89
C ALA A 54 -0.27 -0.65 -17.02
N ALA A 55 0.87 -0.88 -16.36
CA ALA A 55 1.43 0.06 -15.40
C ALA A 55 1.61 1.48 -15.95
N PRO A 56 2.15 1.71 -17.17
CA PRO A 56 2.27 3.07 -17.70
C PRO A 56 0.93 3.77 -17.89
N LYS A 57 -0.10 3.05 -18.32
CA LYS A 57 -1.44 3.61 -18.50
C LYS A 57 -2.08 3.95 -17.15
N LEU A 58 -1.91 3.09 -16.15
CA LEU A 58 -2.38 3.34 -14.80
C LEU A 58 -1.66 4.55 -14.21
N TRP A 59 -0.37 4.68 -14.43
CA TRP A 59 0.41 5.83 -13.96
C TRP A 59 -0.12 7.13 -14.54
N ALA A 60 -0.42 7.16 -15.84
CA ALA A 60 -0.98 8.36 -16.48
C ALA A 60 -2.31 8.76 -15.83
N ARG A 61 -3.14 7.80 -15.47
CA ARG A 61 -4.40 8.06 -14.78
C ARG A 61 -4.19 8.58 -13.35
N ILE A 62 -3.19 8.05 -12.65
CA ILE A 62 -2.81 8.56 -11.33
C ILE A 62 -2.38 10.02 -11.44
N GLN A 63 -1.58 10.36 -12.45
CA GLN A 63 -1.13 11.74 -12.69
C GLN A 63 -2.30 12.68 -13.01
N SER A 64 -3.35 12.17 -13.62
CA SER A 64 -4.54 12.97 -13.92
C SER A 64 -5.47 13.18 -12.71
N GLY A 65 -5.13 12.57 -11.57
CA GLY A 65 -5.85 12.82 -10.32
C GLY A 65 -7.01 11.87 -10.03
N GLU A 66 -7.02 10.66 -10.60
CA GLU A 66 -8.08 9.68 -10.33
C GLU A 66 -7.87 9.04 -8.95
N GLU A 67 -8.43 9.65 -7.93
CA GLU A 67 -8.27 9.17 -6.56
C GLU A 67 -8.94 7.81 -6.34
N ASP A 68 -10.10 7.56 -6.93
CA ASP A 68 -10.78 6.26 -6.81
C ASP A 68 -9.90 5.12 -7.32
N LEU A 69 -9.22 5.32 -8.45
CA LEU A 69 -8.28 4.35 -8.97
C LEU A 69 -7.11 4.13 -8.00
N SER A 70 -6.59 5.21 -7.44
CA SER A 70 -5.47 5.14 -6.49
C SER A 70 -5.86 4.33 -5.25
N VAL A 71 -7.05 4.56 -4.71
CA VAL A 71 -7.56 3.81 -3.56
C VAL A 71 -7.71 2.33 -3.90
N ASP A 72 -8.30 2.02 -5.04
CA ASP A 72 -8.50 0.63 -5.46
C ASP A 72 -7.18 -0.11 -5.65
N LEU A 73 -6.21 0.53 -6.30
CA LEU A 73 -4.89 -0.06 -6.48
C LEU A 73 -4.17 -0.24 -5.14
N SER A 74 -4.28 0.72 -4.24
CA SER A 74 -3.65 0.60 -2.93
C SER A 74 -4.20 -0.58 -2.15
N GLN A 75 -5.51 -0.80 -2.19
CA GLN A 75 -6.14 -1.95 -1.52
C GLN A 75 -5.65 -3.27 -2.12
N ALA A 76 -5.54 -3.35 -3.44
CA ALA A 76 -5.01 -4.53 -4.12
C ALA A 76 -3.56 -4.80 -3.70
N MET A 77 -2.74 -3.76 -3.60
CA MET A 77 -1.36 -3.88 -3.16
C MET A 77 -1.27 -4.35 -1.70
N LEU A 78 -2.09 -3.79 -0.82
CA LEU A 78 -2.08 -4.16 0.60
C LEU A 78 -2.47 -5.63 0.79
N VAL A 79 -3.53 -6.09 0.14
CA VAL A 79 -3.97 -7.49 0.24
C VAL A 79 -2.91 -8.44 -0.31
N SER A 80 -2.15 -8.02 -1.30
CA SER A 80 -1.06 -8.82 -1.85
C SER A 80 0.10 -9.03 -0.87
N HIS A 81 0.18 -8.21 0.18
CA HIS A 81 1.30 -8.22 1.13
C HIS A 81 0.83 -8.29 2.58
N LEU A 82 -0.23 -9.05 2.86
CA LEU A 82 -0.79 -9.15 4.21
C LEU A 82 0.21 -9.68 5.23
N ASP A 83 1.10 -10.59 4.84
CA ASP A 83 2.12 -11.11 5.76
C ASP A 83 3.01 -9.98 6.29
N MET A 84 3.43 -9.08 5.42
CA MET A 84 4.22 -7.92 5.79
C MET A 84 3.43 -6.98 6.71
N ILE A 85 2.15 -6.75 6.38
CA ILE A 85 1.29 -5.88 7.19
C ILE A 85 1.12 -6.44 8.60
N VAL A 86 0.90 -7.75 8.73
CA VAL A 86 0.79 -8.40 10.04
C VAL A 86 2.05 -8.17 10.87
N GLU A 87 3.23 -8.35 10.29
CA GLU A 87 4.48 -8.11 11.01
C GLU A 87 4.63 -6.64 11.41
N ALA A 88 4.26 -5.71 10.52
CA ALA A 88 4.34 -4.28 10.83
C ALA A 88 3.41 -3.91 11.98
N LEU A 89 2.17 -4.38 11.96
CA LEU A 89 1.20 -4.08 13.01
C LEU A 89 1.61 -4.69 14.34
N ASN A 90 2.14 -5.92 14.31
CA ASN A 90 2.64 -6.56 15.53
C ASN A 90 3.84 -5.80 16.12
N LEU A 91 4.73 -5.33 15.27
CA LEU A 91 5.89 -4.54 15.70
C LEU A 91 5.45 -3.25 16.41
N LEU A 92 4.40 -2.61 15.90
CA LEU A 92 3.87 -1.37 16.46
C LEU A 92 2.91 -1.61 17.63
N GLY A 93 2.54 -2.86 17.91
CA GLY A 93 1.61 -3.19 18.97
C GLY A 93 0.15 -2.86 18.65
N ILE A 94 -0.18 -2.64 17.39
CA ILE A 94 -1.53 -2.30 16.96
C ILE A 94 -2.41 -3.55 16.94
N PRO A 95 -3.55 -3.56 17.66
CA PRO A 95 -4.48 -4.68 17.59
C PRO A 95 -5.06 -4.82 16.18
N HIS A 96 -5.05 -6.04 15.65
CA HIS A 96 -5.58 -6.30 14.32
C HIS A 96 -6.10 -7.72 14.23
N GLN A 97 -6.85 -8.01 13.16
CA GLN A 97 -7.28 -9.35 12.82
C GLN A 97 -6.77 -9.66 11.41
N GLU A 98 -5.74 -10.50 11.33
CA GLU A 98 -5.10 -10.92 10.07
C GLU A 98 -4.63 -9.75 9.20
N GLY A 99 -4.16 -8.67 9.83
CA GLY A 99 -3.69 -7.48 9.13
C GLY A 99 -4.73 -6.38 8.96
N PHE A 100 -5.94 -6.59 9.43
CA PHE A 100 -7.02 -5.59 9.35
C PHE A 100 -7.35 -5.04 10.73
N PHE A 101 -7.60 -3.74 10.80
CA PHE A 101 -8.07 -3.10 12.02
C PHE A 101 -9.26 -2.19 11.71
N ALA A 102 -10.11 -1.95 12.72
CA ALA A 102 -11.30 -1.12 12.53
C ALA A 102 -10.92 0.34 12.32
N LYS A 103 -11.66 1.05 11.46
CA LYS A 103 -11.39 2.45 11.14
C LYS A 103 -11.49 3.37 12.36
N ASP A 104 -12.32 3.00 13.33
CA ASP A 104 -12.51 3.78 14.56
C ASP A 104 -11.51 3.40 15.66
N SER A 105 -10.58 2.48 15.37
CA SER A 105 -9.53 2.13 16.32
C SER A 105 -8.55 3.30 16.49
N ASP A 106 -8.07 3.49 17.72
CA ASP A 106 -7.07 4.53 18.01
C ASP A 106 -5.68 4.06 17.59
N VAL A 107 -5.49 3.89 16.30
CA VAL A 107 -4.22 3.43 15.72
C VAL A 107 -3.15 4.52 15.83
N LYS A 108 -3.55 5.77 15.69
CA LYS A 108 -2.61 6.88 15.71
C LYS A 108 -1.81 6.94 17.02
N GLY A 109 -2.40 6.54 18.13
CA GLY A 109 -1.72 6.50 19.42
C GLY A 109 -0.56 5.52 19.48
N TYR A 110 -0.52 4.53 18.58
CA TYR A 110 0.57 3.57 18.49
C TYR A 110 1.71 4.05 17.59
N LEU A 111 1.51 5.14 16.84
CA LEU A 111 2.50 5.68 15.91
C LEU A 111 3.37 6.70 16.65
N THR A 112 4.24 6.19 17.52
CA THR A 112 5.13 7.01 18.34
C THR A 112 6.31 7.51 17.50
N GLU A 113 7.06 8.47 18.05
CA GLU A 113 8.21 9.06 17.35
C GLU A 113 9.17 7.96 16.85
N GLY A 114 9.60 8.08 15.60
CA GLY A 114 10.52 7.13 14.96
C GLY A 114 9.89 5.82 14.51
N TRP A 115 8.55 5.71 14.53
CA TRP A 115 7.88 4.45 14.17
C TRP A 115 8.16 4.04 12.72
N ARG A 116 8.23 5.01 11.81
CA ARG A 116 8.44 4.70 10.39
C ARG A 116 9.80 4.07 10.16
N GLU A 117 10.84 4.62 10.75
CA GLU A 117 12.20 4.11 10.65
C GLU A 117 12.30 2.72 11.29
N ARG A 118 11.64 2.49 12.43
CA ARG A 118 11.64 1.18 13.08
C ARG A 118 10.99 0.10 12.22
N VAL A 119 9.86 0.42 11.60
CA VAL A 119 9.17 -0.54 10.71
C VAL A 119 10.04 -0.82 9.48
N PHE A 120 10.59 0.22 8.87
CA PHE A 120 11.44 0.04 7.69
C PHE A 120 12.67 -0.81 8.01
N ASP A 121 13.39 -0.48 9.07
CA ASP A 121 14.61 -1.21 9.43
C ASP A 121 14.34 -2.67 9.78
N ALA A 122 13.20 -2.96 10.38
CA ALA A 122 12.83 -4.33 10.75
C ALA A 122 12.41 -5.18 9.55
N LEU A 123 11.82 -4.59 8.52
CA LEU A 123 11.17 -5.34 7.44
C LEU A 123 11.89 -5.27 6.09
N LYS A 124 12.78 -4.32 5.88
CA LYS A 124 13.42 -4.09 4.57
C LYS A 124 14.21 -5.28 4.04
N ASP A 125 14.72 -6.14 4.91
CA ASP A 125 15.49 -7.33 4.52
C ASP A 125 14.60 -8.56 4.31
N LYS A 126 13.37 -8.53 4.80
CA LYS A 126 12.42 -9.64 4.68
C LYS A 126 11.45 -9.45 3.51
N TYR A 127 11.16 -8.22 3.16
CA TYR A 127 10.16 -7.87 2.14
C TYR A 127 10.73 -6.82 1.20
N PRO A 128 10.16 -6.67 -0.02
CA PRO A 128 10.64 -5.64 -0.94
C PRO A 128 10.57 -4.26 -0.29
N PRO A 129 11.68 -3.50 -0.28
CA PRO A 129 11.69 -2.19 0.37
C PRO A 129 10.64 -1.23 -0.17
N THR A 130 10.33 -1.27 -1.47
CA THR A 130 9.29 -0.42 -2.07
C THR A 130 7.93 -0.69 -1.44
N VAL A 131 7.61 -1.95 -1.17
CA VAL A 131 6.34 -2.33 -0.55
C VAL A 131 6.28 -1.83 0.90
N VAL A 132 7.37 -1.98 1.64
CA VAL A 132 7.45 -1.51 3.03
C VAL A 132 7.27 0.01 3.09
N ILE A 133 7.96 0.74 2.22
CA ILE A 133 7.85 2.20 2.13
C ILE A 133 6.42 2.61 1.79
N PHE A 134 5.82 1.96 0.81
CA PHE A 134 4.44 2.26 0.43
C PHE A 134 3.48 2.07 1.61
N TYR A 135 3.60 0.95 2.33
CA TYR A 135 2.71 0.68 3.46
C TYR A 135 2.88 1.69 4.58
N ILE A 136 4.11 2.08 4.90
CA ILE A 136 4.39 3.10 5.92
C ILE A 136 3.65 4.40 5.57
N ASN A 137 3.75 4.85 4.32
CA ASN A 137 3.08 6.07 3.89
C ASN A 137 1.56 5.91 3.88
N HIS A 138 1.07 4.75 3.46
CA HIS A 138 -0.36 4.47 3.47
C HIS A 138 -0.92 4.52 4.90
N LEU A 139 -0.22 3.92 5.85
CA LEU A 139 -0.65 3.92 7.24
C LEU A 139 -0.67 5.34 7.82
N SER A 140 0.32 6.17 7.49
CA SER A 140 0.34 7.57 7.90
C SER A 140 -0.88 8.33 7.37
N VAL A 141 -1.20 8.16 6.09
CA VAL A 141 -2.33 8.86 5.48
C VAL A 141 -3.65 8.35 6.05
N GLU A 142 -3.79 7.04 6.16
CA GLU A 142 -5.02 6.39 6.63
C GLU A 142 -5.37 6.81 8.06
N THR A 143 -4.35 6.94 8.91
CA THR A 143 -4.57 7.29 10.33
C THR A 143 -4.60 8.80 10.58
N GLY A 144 -4.34 9.60 9.55
CA GLY A 144 -4.31 11.05 9.69
C GLY A 144 -3.06 11.58 10.41
N ALA A 145 -2.01 10.78 10.50
CA ALA A 145 -0.75 11.25 11.07
C ALA A 145 -0.17 12.35 10.19
N ALA A 146 0.11 13.52 10.78
CA ALA A 146 0.56 14.71 10.03
C ALA A 146 2.05 14.66 9.75
N GLU A 147 2.51 13.61 9.06
CA GLU A 147 3.90 13.42 8.70
C GLU A 147 4.05 13.51 7.18
N GLY A 148 5.20 13.99 6.73
CA GLY A 148 5.51 14.03 5.30
C GLY A 148 5.74 12.63 4.72
N ILE A 149 6.03 12.57 3.42
CA ILE A 149 6.34 11.31 2.76
C ILE A 149 7.63 10.72 3.34
N PHE A 150 7.57 9.44 3.66
CA PHE A 150 8.74 8.66 4.07
C PHE A 150 9.37 8.06 2.82
N ALA A 151 10.57 8.52 2.48
CA ALA A 151 11.30 8.05 1.30
C ALA A 151 12.79 7.99 1.64
N PRO A 152 13.25 6.93 2.31
CA PRO A 152 14.66 6.83 2.71
C PRO A 152 15.56 6.73 1.47
N ALA A 153 16.68 7.45 1.49
CA ALA A 153 17.59 7.55 0.35
C ALA A 153 18.40 6.27 0.11
N ALA A 154 18.52 5.41 1.10
CA ALA A 154 19.35 4.20 1.03
C ALA A 154 18.49 2.95 0.74
N VAL A 155 17.87 2.94 -0.40
CA VAL A 155 17.03 1.79 -0.82
C VAL A 155 17.67 1.05 -1.97
#